data_b37fd5ffdb89b95212ec743beff8a321
#
_entry.id   b37fd5ffdb89b95212ec743beff8a321
#
_cell.length_a   1.000
_cell.length_b   1.000
_cell.length_c   1.000
_cell.angle_alpha   90.00
_cell.angle_beta   90.00
_cell.angle_gamma   90.00
#
_symmetry.space_group_name_H-M   'P 1'
#
loop_
_entity.id
_entity.type
_entity.pdbx_description
1 polymer ?
#
loop_
_entity_poly.entity_id
_entity_poly.type
_entity_poly.pdbx_seq_one_letter_code
_entity_poly.pdbx_strand_id
1 'polypeptide(L)'
;MTPLDQPTVEEFAAEARAWLDAHAKRKADSPDLDQEWGVGKFSVSVFHALSHDQEGALLGDIMAWNQAKAEKGYHAITGKPEYGGLGLSKEHARAFAKLEQDYEMLPGHETISVTTGLIAPTIALFGTPEQKTQHVAAMMRTDVLCCQLFSEPGAGSDLAALACKASRDGDEWVINGQKVWSSGAAHSAWGELIARHDPDVPKHKGMTAFIIPMDLPGIEIRPIKQMSGGASFNEVFFNDVRVPDTMRLGPVGEGWKVALTTLGFERDHSSPSGGSRSGGSYKQLLATAKALGRTDDPQVRSHLVEMYIHTRVEGFVNRRAADLRKSGATPGPEGSLGKIVWTEGMRKMSTAISAILGPKLIADTGEWGTYAWGEHVLGAPGYRIAGGSDEVQRNIIAERVLGLPGEPRNDKDVAWKDIPK
;
A
#
# COMPACT_ATOMS: atom_id res chain seq x y z
N MET A 1 -26.83 17.99 1.57
CA MET A 1 -26.46 19.30 2.17
C MET A 1 -26.11 20.25 1.04
N THR A 2 -26.67 21.42 1.00
CA THR A 2 -26.24 22.50 0.10
C THR A 2 -24.89 23.04 0.60
N PRO A 3 -24.06 23.70 -0.25
CA PRO A 3 -22.76 24.25 0.18
C PRO A 3 -22.83 25.24 1.35
N LEU A 4 -24.00 25.76 1.67
CA LEU A 4 -24.29 26.69 2.78
C LEU A 4 -24.47 25.99 4.13
N ASP A 5 -24.59 24.64 4.17
CA ASP A 5 -24.85 23.86 5.38
C ASP A 5 -23.61 23.07 5.87
N GLN A 6 -22.45 23.26 5.23
CA GLN A 6 -21.22 22.56 5.64
C GLN A 6 -20.52 23.36 6.75
N PRO A 7 -19.97 22.68 7.80
CA PRO A 7 -19.21 23.37 8.84
C PRO A 7 -17.97 24.04 8.25
N THR A 8 -17.52 25.12 8.84
CA THR A 8 -16.20 25.68 8.56
C THR A 8 -15.11 24.69 9.00
N VAL A 9 -13.88 24.87 8.50
CA VAL A 9 -12.73 24.00 8.90
C VAL A 9 -12.47 24.13 10.40
N GLU A 10 -12.65 25.33 10.98
CA GLU A 10 -12.47 25.61 12.40
C GLU A 10 -13.53 24.90 13.26
N GLU A 11 -14.81 24.98 12.89
CA GLU A 11 -15.91 24.31 13.59
C GLU A 11 -15.73 22.79 13.54
N PHE A 12 -15.43 22.25 12.35
CA PHE A 12 -15.13 20.84 12.17
C PHE A 12 -13.93 20.40 13.02
N ALA A 13 -12.83 21.17 13.04
CA ALA A 13 -11.64 20.85 13.81
C ALA A 13 -11.91 20.87 15.33
N ALA A 14 -12.78 21.77 15.81
CA ALA A 14 -13.16 21.82 17.22
C ALA A 14 -13.99 20.56 17.61
N GLU A 15 -14.97 20.15 16.79
CA GLU A 15 -15.76 18.94 17.02
C GLU A 15 -14.89 17.68 16.95
N ALA A 16 -14.01 17.59 15.93
CA ALA A 16 -13.10 16.47 15.74
C ALA A 16 -12.12 16.33 16.92
N ARG A 17 -11.61 17.44 17.46
CA ARG A 17 -10.75 17.44 18.65
C ARG A 17 -11.49 16.91 19.87
N ALA A 18 -12.70 17.36 20.13
CA ALA A 18 -13.51 16.89 21.24
C ALA A 18 -13.80 15.38 21.15
N TRP A 19 -14.03 14.90 19.92
CA TRP A 19 -14.21 13.47 19.66
C TRP A 19 -12.91 12.68 19.90
N LEU A 20 -11.77 13.17 19.39
CA LEU A 20 -10.46 12.54 19.62
C LEU A 20 -10.11 12.48 21.12
N ASP A 21 -10.36 13.55 21.87
CA ASP A 21 -10.14 13.60 23.33
C ASP A 21 -10.95 12.54 24.09
N ALA A 22 -12.12 12.16 23.57
CA ALA A 22 -12.97 11.15 24.16
C ALA A 22 -12.62 9.71 23.77
N HIS A 23 -11.90 9.51 22.63
CA HIS A 23 -11.70 8.18 22.03
C HIS A 23 -10.23 7.77 21.90
N ALA A 24 -9.29 8.71 22.02
CA ALA A 24 -7.86 8.45 21.87
C ALA A 24 -7.05 9.10 22.99
N LYS A 25 -5.94 8.47 23.35
CA LYS A 25 -5.02 9.01 24.36
C LYS A 25 -4.10 10.05 23.72
N ARG A 26 -3.94 11.20 24.36
CA ARG A 26 -2.97 12.21 23.92
C ARG A 26 -1.54 11.74 24.16
N LYS A 27 -0.65 12.02 23.23
CA LYS A 27 0.79 11.72 23.40
C LYS A 27 1.41 12.44 24.59
N ALA A 28 0.97 13.68 24.85
CA ALA A 28 1.43 14.45 26.01
C ALA A 28 1.10 13.78 27.37
N ASP A 29 0.08 12.92 27.41
CA ASP A 29 -0.36 12.24 28.63
C ASP A 29 0.27 10.84 28.78
N SER A 30 1.21 10.48 27.88
CA SER A 30 1.87 9.16 27.87
C SER A 30 3.31 9.28 28.33
N PRO A 31 3.60 8.86 29.56
CA PRO A 31 4.97 8.90 30.10
C PRO A 31 5.96 8.01 29.33
N ASP A 32 5.47 7.01 28.57
CA ASP A 32 6.31 6.07 27.83
C ASP A 32 6.74 6.58 26.43
N LEU A 33 6.22 7.72 25.98
CA LEU A 33 6.59 8.29 24.66
C LEU A 33 7.84 9.15 24.68
N ASP A 34 8.35 9.49 25.85
CA ASP A 34 9.67 10.10 26.05
C ASP A 34 10.82 9.06 26.00
N GLN A 35 10.53 7.84 25.50
CA GLN A 35 11.59 6.85 25.28
C GLN A 35 12.59 7.39 24.27
N GLU A 36 13.84 7.46 24.71
CA GLU A 36 14.95 7.84 23.85
C GLU A 36 15.04 6.90 22.65
N TRP A 37 15.13 7.47 21.46
CA TRP A 37 15.31 6.68 20.24
C TRP A 37 16.46 5.68 20.43
N GLY A 38 16.21 4.43 20.06
CA GLY A 38 17.21 3.35 20.15
C GLY A 38 17.19 2.57 21.46
N VAL A 39 16.27 2.89 22.40
CA VAL A 39 16.06 2.14 23.65
C VAL A 39 14.72 1.40 23.55
N GLY A 40 14.70 0.12 23.90
CA GLY A 40 13.49 -0.70 23.94
C GLY A 40 13.02 -1.21 22.57
N LYS A 41 11.71 -1.20 22.35
CA LYS A 41 11.05 -1.82 21.19
C LYS A 41 10.99 -0.95 19.92
N PHE A 42 11.80 0.07 19.80
CA PHE A 42 11.83 0.87 18.57
C PHE A 42 12.31 0.03 17.39
N SER A 43 11.53 0.06 16.32
CA SER A 43 11.87 -0.54 15.03
C SER A 43 11.77 0.49 13.92
N VAL A 44 12.65 0.39 12.95
CA VAL A 44 12.58 1.09 11.66
C VAL A 44 12.28 0.11 10.55
N SER A 45 11.50 -0.89 10.87
CA SER A 45 11.06 -1.92 9.92
C SER A 45 10.36 -1.29 8.71
N VAL A 46 10.55 -1.92 7.58
CA VAL A 46 9.90 -1.56 6.30
C VAL A 46 8.59 -2.32 6.14
N PHE A 47 8.55 -3.54 6.66
CA PHE A 47 7.36 -4.39 6.74
C PHE A 47 7.15 -4.81 8.19
N HIS A 48 5.92 -5.08 8.59
CA HIS A 48 5.65 -5.61 9.91
C HIS A 48 6.32 -6.99 10.09
N ALA A 49 7.08 -7.16 11.16
CA ALA A 49 7.68 -8.43 11.55
C ALA A 49 6.78 -9.15 12.56
N LEU A 50 5.48 -9.21 12.28
CA LEU A 50 4.45 -9.77 13.17
C LEU A 50 4.20 -11.24 12.81
N SER A 51 3.89 -12.05 13.83
CA SER A 51 3.28 -13.36 13.61
C SER A 51 1.86 -13.20 13.08
N HIS A 52 1.29 -14.28 12.52
CA HIS A 52 -0.09 -14.26 12.01
C HIS A 52 -1.10 -13.76 13.05
N ASP A 53 -1.00 -14.25 14.29
CA ASP A 53 -1.92 -13.85 15.38
C ASP A 53 -1.73 -12.39 15.78
N GLN A 54 -0.49 -11.91 15.84
CA GLN A 54 -0.18 -10.51 16.13
C GLN A 54 -0.66 -9.57 15.02
N GLU A 55 -0.52 -9.98 13.76
CA GLU A 55 -1.03 -9.24 12.61
C GLU A 55 -2.55 -9.17 12.63
N GLY A 56 -3.23 -10.30 12.90
CA GLY A 56 -4.68 -10.36 13.06
C GLY A 56 -5.19 -9.47 14.19
N ALA A 57 -4.51 -9.46 15.36
CA ALA A 57 -4.86 -8.57 16.47
C ALA A 57 -4.70 -7.10 16.09
N LEU A 58 -3.58 -6.71 15.48
CA LEU A 58 -3.36 -5.35 15.01
C LEU A 58 -4.42 -4.90 13.99
N LEU A 59 -4.76 -5.77 13.03
CA LEU A 59 -5.82 -5.48 12.06
C LEU A 59 -7.17 -5.30 12.74
N GLY A 60 -7.50 -6.14 13.73
CA GLY A 60 -8.72 -6.00 14.54
C GLY A 60 -8.79 -4.65 15.25
N ASP A 61 -7.71 -4.21 15.87
CA ASP A 61 -7.64 -2.90 16.54
C ASP A 61 -7.81 -1.74 15.54
N ILE A 62 -7.16 -1.81 14.38
CA ILE A 62 -7.28 -0.79 13.32
C ILE A 62 -8.70 -0.76 12.77
N MET A 63 -9.32 -1.91 12.52
CA MET A 63 -10.71 -2.00 12.07
C MET A 63 -11.67 -1.37 13.08
N ALA A 64 -11.52 -1.70 14.37
CA ALA A 64 -12.33 -1.11 15.45
C ALA A 64 -12.17 0.41 15.51
N TRP A 65 -10.94 0.92 15.39
CA TRP A 65 -10.69 2.37 15.33
C TRP A 65 -11.34 3.04 14.12
N ASN A 66 -11.25 2.43 12.93
CA ASN A 66 -11.88 2.97 11.72
C ASN A 66 -13.41 2.91 11.80
N GLN A 67 -13.98 1.88 12.41
CA GLN A 67 -15.42 1.77 12.67
C GLN A 67 -15.90 2.87 13.64
N ALA A 68 -15.15 3.14 14.71
CA ALA A 68 -15.46 4.27 15.61
C ALA A 68 -15.41 5.61 14.86
N LYS A 69 -14.41 5.83 14.01
CA LYS A 69 -14.37 7.01 13.12
C LYS A 69 -15.55 7.06 12.17
N ALA A 70 -16.03 5.90 11.71
CA ALA A 70 -17.14 5.83 10.75
C ALA A 70 -18.48 6.28 11.35
N GLU A 71 -18.70 6.14 12.65
CA GLU A 71 -19.89 6.65 13.34
C GLU A 71 -20.05 8.17 13.16
N LYS A 72 -18.93 8.89 12.98
CA LYS A 72 -18.89 10.33 12.72
C LYS A 72 -18.53 10.69 11.28
N GLY A 73 -18.33 9.70 10.40
CA GLY A 73 -17.87 9.90 9.03
C GLY A 73 -16.41 10.31 8.89
N TYR A 74 -15.63 10.34 9.97
CA TYR A 74 -14.20 10.75 9.97
C TYR A 74 -13.28 9.77 9.22
N HIS A 75 -13.74 8.53 8.99
CA HIS A 75 -13.00 7.54 8.16
C HIS A 75 -12.93 7.95 6.69
N ALA A 76 -13.89 8.78 6.19
CA ALA A 76 -14.00 9.15 4.79
C ALA A 76 -14.48 10.61 4.64
N ILE A 77 -13.73 11.57 5.22
CA ILE A 77 -14.12 12.99 5.28
C ILE A 77 -14.42 13.58 3.90
N THR A 78 -13.61 13.27 2.88
CA THR A 78 -13.82 13.74 1.51
C THR A 78 -14.66 12.77 0.66
N GLY A 79 -15.01 11.61 1.23
CA GLY A 79 -15.76 10.56 0.55
C GLY A 79 -17.21 10.97 0.29
N LYS A 80 -17.80 10.31 -0.71
CA LYS A 80 -19.20 10.57 -1.06
C LYS A 80 -20.14 10.11 0.05
N PRO A 81 -21.20 10.89 0.36
CA PRO A 81 -22.20 10.53 1.37
C PRO A 81 -22.89 9.18 1.11
N GLU A 82 -23.09 8.81 -0.15
CA GLU A 82 -23.69 7.53 -0.55
C GLU A 82 -22.90 6.31 -0.06
N TYR A 83 -21.59 6.48 0.25
CA TYR A 83 -20.70 5.45 0.81
C TYR A 83 -20.30 5.74 2.26
N GLY A 84 -21.05 6.59 2.97
CA GLY A 84 -20.81 6.91 4.37
C GLY A 84 -19.77 8.00 4.61
N GLY A 85 -19.29 8.67 3.56
CA GLY A 85 -18.38 9.82 3.67
C GLY A 85 -19.12 11.12 4.01
N LEU A 86 -18.36 12.15 4.44
CA LEU A 86 -18.92 13.46 4.80
C LEU A 86 -19.08 14.40 3.60
N GLY A 87 -18.43 14.14 2.46
CA GLY A 87 -18.42 15.03 1.30
C GLY A 87 -17.77 16.38 1.56
N LEU A 88 -16.94 16.49 2.60
CA LEU A 88 -16.26 17.72 2.97
C LEU A 88 -15.00 17.95 2.13
N SER A 89 -14.39 19.13 2.28
CA SER A 89 -13.21 19.51 1.51
C SER A 89 -11.91 18.82 1.98
N LYS A 90 -10.87 18.88 1.14
CA LYS A 90 -9.52 18.38 1.50
C LYS A 90 -8.91 19.14 2.68
N GLU A 91 -9.33 20.38 2.92
CA GLU A 91 -8.91 21.20 4.06
C GLU A 91 -9.40 20.58 5.37
N HIS A 92 -10.64 20.10 5.43
CA HIS A 92 -11.18 19.38 6.59
C HIS A 92 -10.42 18.08 6.85
N ALA A 93 -10.13 17.30 5.80
CA ALA A 93 -9.33 16.08 5.95
C ALA A 93 -7.91 16.36 6.46
N ARG A 94 -7.27 17.44 5.99
CA ARG A 94 -5.94 17.88 6.49
C ARG A 94 -6.00 18.34 7.94
N ALA A 95 -7.07 19.07 8.33
CA ALA A 95 -7.27 19.49 9.70
C ALA A 95 -7.38 18.28 10.63
N PHE A 96 -8.19 17.28 10.27
CA PHE A 96 -8.31 16.05 11.03
C PHE A 96 -6.97 15.30 11.15
N ALA A 97 -6.27 15.08 10.03
CA ALA A 97 -4.97 14.40 10.02
C ALA A 97 -3.91 15.14 10.85
N LYS A 98 -3.98 16.48 10.93
CA LYS A 98 -3.11 17.27 11.80
C LYS A 98 -3.45 17.06 13.27
N LEU A 99 -4.74 16.96 13.61
CA LEU A 99 -5.18 16.69 14.98
C LEU A 99 -4.74 15.29 15.44
N GLU A 100 -4.90 14.26 14.60
CA GLU A 100 -4.48 12.90 14.93
C GLU A 100 -2.99 12.80 15.32
N GLN A 101 -2.13 13.72 14.86
CA GLN A 101 -0.70 13.74 15.24
C GLN A 101 -0.46 14.00 16.72
N ASP A 102 -1.40 14.61 17.42
CA ASP A 102 -1.33 14.90 18.86
C ASP A 102 -1.72 13.69 19.73
N TYR A 103 -2.20 12.59 19.12
CA TYR A 103 -2.69 11.40 19.82
C TYR A 103 -1.86 10.16 19.50
N GLU A 104 -1.93 9.16 20.39
CA GLU A 104 -1.38 7.82 20.12
C GLU A 104 -2.23 7.15 19.06
N MET A 105 -1.65 6.95 17.87
CA MET A 105 -2.31 6.27 16.77
C MET A 105 -1.72 4.89 16.56
N LEU A 106 -2.57 3.95 16.16
CA LEU A 106 -2.14 2.62 15.73
C LEU A 106 -1.24 2.73 14.49
N PRO A 107 -0.24 1.86 14.35
CA PRO A 107 0.55 1.79 13.12
C PRO A 107 -0.36 1.46 11.94
N GLY A 108 -0.08 2.04 10.78
CA GLY A 108 -0.82 1.71 9.56
C GLY A 108 -0.52 0.28 9.11
N HIS A 109 -1.48 -0.35 8.40
CA HIS A 109 -1.30 -1.67 7.81
C HIS A 109 -1.66 -1.66 6.32
N GLU A 110 -0.87 -2.38 5.50
CA GLU A 110 -1.02 -2.37 4.04
C GLU A 110 -2.39 -2.89 3.59
N THR A 111 -2.90 -3.94 4.22
CA THR A 111 -4.22 -4.52 3.91
C THR A 111 -5.37 -3.53 4.06
N ILE A 112 -5.29 -2.63 5.05
CA ILE A 112 -6.26 -1.53 5.20
C ILE A 112 -6.19 -0.57 4.02
N SER A 113 -4.97 -0.18 3.64
CA SER A 113 -4.75 0.74 2.50
C SER A 113 -5.18 0.11 1.17
N VAL A 114 -4.91 -1.18 0.97
CA VAL A 114 -5.37 -1.95 -0.20
C VAL A 114 -6.90 -1.97 -0.24
N THR A 115 -7.55 -2.31 0.87
CA THR A 115 -9.02 -2.38 0.95
C THR A 115 -9.66 -1.03 0.66
N THR A 116 -9.28 0.01 1.41
CA THR A 116 -9.97 1.31 1.40
C THR A 116 -9.51 2.23 0.27
N GLY A 117 -8.21 2.16 -0.09
CA GLY A 117 -7.58 3.08 -1.03
C GLY A 117 -7.49 2.56 -2.45
N LEU A 118 -7.52 1.25 -2.67
CA LEU A 118 -7.37 0.64 -4.00
C LEU A 118 -8.65 -0.06 -4.45
N ILE A 119 -9.14 -1.03 -3.69
CA ILE A 119 -10.21 -1.92 -4.13
C ILE A 119 -11.59 -1.27 -4.00
N ALA A 120 -11.92 -0.66 -2.87
CA ALA A 120 -13.20 0.03 -2.71
C ALA A 120 -13.46 1.09 -3.80
N PRO A 121 -12.51 2.01 -4.14
CA PRO A 121 -12.70 2.94 -5.24
C PRO A 121 -12.75 2.26 -6.62
N THR A 122 -12.07 1.13 -6.83
CA THR A 122 -12.18 0.35 -8.07
C THR A 122 -13.58 -0.23 -8.23
N ILE A 123 -14.15 -0.83 -7.16
CA ILE A 123 -15.54 -1.31 -7.18
C ILE A 123 -16.52 -0.14 -7.41
N ALA A 124 -16.28 1.02 -6.81
CA ALA A 124 -17.11 2.21 -7.04
C ALA A 124 -17.14 2.65 -8.51
N LEU A 125 -16.08 2.38 -9.28
CA LEU A 125 -16.03 2.68 -10.73
C LEU A 125 -16.63 1.57 -11.59
N PHE A 126 -16.26 0.31 -11.37
CA PHE A 126 -16.55 -0.81 -12.27
C PHE A 126 -17.66 -1.74 -11.80
N GLY A 127 -18.03 -1.67 -10.51
CA GLY A 127 -19.05 -2.55 -9.92
C GLY A 127 -20.45 -2.27 -10.46
N THR A 128 -21.31 -3.29 -10.43
CA THR A 128 -22.75 -3.12 -10.59
C THR A 128 -23.34 -2.32 -9.42
N PRO A 129 -24.56 -1.80 -9.53
CA PRO A 129 -25.23 -1.14 -8.39
C PRO A 129 -25.25 -2.02 -7.13
N GLU A 130 -25.51 -3.31 -7.28
CA GLU A 130 -25.56 -4.29 -6.18
C GLU A 130 -24.17 -4.45 -5.54
N GLN A 131 -23.11 -4.63 -6.34
CA GLN A 131 -21.74 -4.74 -5.85
C GLN A 131 -21.29 -3.47 -5.12
N LYS A 132 -21.62 -2.28 -5.64
CA LYS A 132 -21.32 -1.00 -4.98
C LYS A 132 -22.00 -0.89 -3.62
N THR A 133 -23.28 -1.25 -3.56
CA THR A 133 -24.07 -1.22 -2.32
C THR A 133 -23.51 -2.22 -1.30
N GLN A 134 -23.15 -3.41 -1.74
CA GLN A 134 -22.66 -4.48 -0.87
C GLN A 134 -21.26 -4.18 -0.32
N HIS A 135 -20.35 -3.66 -1.16
CA HIS A 135 -18.93 -3.68 -0.83
C HIS A 135 -18.34 -2.31 -0.46
N VAL A 136 -18.72 -1.22 -1.17
CA VAL A 136 -17.96 0.02 -1.07
C VAL A 136 -18.01 0.61 0.33
N ALA A 137 -19.22 0.79 0.90
CA ALA A 137 -19.36 1.34 2.25
C ALA A 137 -18.73 0.43 3.31
N ALA A 138 -18.94 -0.90 3.23
CA ALA A 138 -18.37 -1.86 4.17
C ALA A 138 -16.84 -1.87 4.15
N MET A 139 -16.23 -1.82 2.96
CA MET A 139 -14.77 -1.75 2.82
C MET A 139 -14.22 -0.39 3.31
N MET A 140 -14.87 0.72 2.98
CA MET A 140 -14.43 2.05 3.44
C MET A 140 -14.47 2.18 4.97
N ARG A 141 -15.43 1.55 5.63
CA ARG A 141 -15.54 1.48 7.10
C ARG A 141 -14.62 0.42 7.71
N THR A 142 -13.98 -0.39 6.87
CA THR A 142 -13.23 -1.58 7.27
C THR A 142 -14.05 -2.62 8.06
N ASP A 143 -15.34 -2.75 7.76
CA ASP A 143 -16.17 -3.84 8.29
C ASP A 143 -15.69 -5.19 7.73
N VAL A 144 -15.13 -5.16 6.52
CA VAL A 144 -14.48 -6.29 5.84
C VAL A 144 -13.18 -5.83 5.17
N LEU A 145 -12.21 -6.75 5.10
CA LEU A 145 -10.95 -6.54 4.38
C LEU A 145 -10.97 -7.25 3.04
N CYS A 146 -10.25 -6.68 2.08
CA CYS A 146 -10.10 -7.23 0.74
C CYS A 146 -8.62 -7.22 0.34
N CYS A 147 -8.11 -8.35 -0.17
CA CYS A 147 -6.76 -8.48 -0.69
C CYS A 147 -6.72 -8.38 -2.22
N GLN A 148 -5.53 -8.10 -2.75
CA GLN A 148 -5.26 -8.03 -4.18
C GLN A 148 -4.67 -9.37 -4.66
N LEU A 149 -5.31 -9.99 -5.65
CA LEU A 149 -4.94 -11.30 -6.21
C LEU A 149 -4.48 -11.13 -7.67
N PHE A 150 -3.34 -10.45 -7.86
CA PHE A 150 -2.83 -10.07 -9.17
C PHE A 150 -1.62 -10.88 -9.58
N SER A 151 -0.48 -10.70 -8.89
CA SER A 151 0.80 -11.31 -9.22
C SER A 151 0.77 -12.84 -9.17
N GLU A 152 1.56 -13.46 -10.02
CA GLU A 152 1.78 -14.91 -10.06
C GLU A 152 3.29 -15.20 -10.02
N PRO A 153 3.72 -16.45 -9.71
CA PRO A 153 5.14 -16.79 -9.73
C PRO A 153 5.85 -16.45 -11.05
N GLY A 154 5.14 -16.55 -12.19
CA GLY A 154 5.64 -16.21 -13.53
C GLY A 154 5.22 -14.84 -14.06
N ALA A 155 4.42 -14.05 -13.31
CA ALA A 155 3.85 -12.79 -13.79
C ALA A 155 3.78 -11.73 -12.69
N GLY A 156 4.89 -11.03 -12.47
CA GLY A 156 5.00 -9.88 -11.57
C GLY A 156 5.06 -8.57 -12.36
N SER A 157 6.25 -8.15 -12.80
CA SER A 157 6.41 -6.93 -13.59
C SER A 157 5.67 -6.97 -14.93
N ASP A 158 5.65 -8.12 -15.61
CA ASP A 158 4.75 -8.38 -16.73
C ASP A 158 3.45 -9.03 -16.25
N LEU A 159 2.64 -8.27 -15.51
CA LEU A 159 1.37 -8.74 -14.98
C LEU A 159 0.43 -9.24 -16.12
N ALA A 160 0.53 -8.68 -17.30
CA ALA A 160 -0.26 -9.11 -18.45
C ALA A 160 0.06 -10.54 -18.93
N ALA A 161 1.16 -11.14 -18.49
CA ALA A 161 1.51 -12.52 -18.75
C ALA A 161 0.81 -13.54 -17.83
N LEU A 162 0.00 -13.10 -16.86
CA LEU A 162 -0.70 -13.96 -15.90
C LEU A 162 -1.41 -15.15 -16.58
N ALA A 163 -1.39 -16.31 -15.90
CA ALA A 163 -1.87 -17.59 -16.39
C ALA A 163 -3.01 -18.20 -15.56
N CYS A 164 -3.32 -17.64 -14.38
CA CYS A 164 -4.49 -18.07 -13.59
C CYS A 164 -5.73 -18.03 -14.48
N LYS A 165 -6.35 -19.19 -14.68
CA LYS A 165 -7.38 -19.41 -15.70
C LYS A 165 -8.76 -19.18 -15.12
N ALA A 166 -9.64 -18.55 -15.90
CA ALA A 166 -11.08 -18.47 -15.66
C ALA A 166 -11.83 -19.08 -16.85
N SER A 167 -12.42 -20.25 -16.68
CA SER A 167 -13.21 -20.92 -17.72
C SER A 167 -14.69 -20.72 -17.44
N ARG A 168 -15.45 -20.25 -18.42
CA ARG A 168 -16.88 -20.06 -18.27
C ARG A 168 -17.60 -21.41 -18.30
N ASP A 169 -18.51 -21.63 -17.35
CA ASP A 169 -19.37 -22.79 -17.23
C ASP A 169 -20.81 -22.35 -16.92
N GLY A 170 -21.61 -22.11 -17.95
CA GLY A 170 -22.95 -21.54 -17.80
C GLY A 170 -22.92 -20.10 -17.28
N ASP A 171 -23.50 -19.88 -16.12
CA ASP A 171 -23.54 -18.60 -15.39
C ASP A 171 -22.47 -18.48 -14.28
N GLU A 172 -21.53 -19.41 -14.26
CA GLU A 172 -20.38 -19.43 -13.35
C GLU A 172 -19.05 -19.41 -14.13
N TRP A 173 -17.99 -19.19 -13.39
CA TRP A 173 -16.61 -19.30 -13.81
C TRP A 173 -15.87 -20.32 -12.95
N VAL A 174 -15.06 -21.15 -13.56
CA VAL A 174 -14.18 -22.11 -12.86
C VAL A 174 -12.76 -21.53 -12.89
N ILE A 175 -12.24 -21.23 -11.71
CA ILE A 175 -10.93 -20.60 -11.55
C ILE A 175 -9.90 -21.66 -11.15
N ASN A 176 -8.76 -21.67 -11.87
CA ASN A 176 -7.63 -22.55 -11.60
C ASN A 176 -6.31 -21.78 -11.73
N GLY A 177 -5.42 -21.92 -10.76
CA GLY A 177 -4.09 -21.29 -10.80
C GLY A 177 -3.55 -20.92 -9.44
N GLN A 178 -2.61 -20.01 -9.44
CA GLN A 178 -1.93 -19.55 -8.22
C GLN A 178 -1.69 -18.04 -8.30
N LYS A 179 -1.89 -17.37 -7.17
CA LYS A 179 -1.46 -15.99 -6.94
C LYS A 179 -0.38 -15.94 -5.85
N VAL A 180 0.47 -14.94 -5.89
CA VAL A 180 1.59 -14.78 -4.95
C VAL A 180 1.75 -13.31 -4.54
N TRP A 181 2.40 -13.08 -3.42
CA TRP A 181 2.60 -11.75 -2.82
C TRP A 181 1.30 -11.05 -2.46
N SER A 182 0.24 -11.81 -2.17
CA SER A 182 -1.06 -11.28 -1.78
C SER A 182 -1.02 -10.83 -0.32
N SER A 183 -0.80 -9.51 -0.11
CA SER A 183 -0.72 -8.90 1.22
C SER A 183 -2.03 -9.10 1.98
N GLY A 184 -1.93 -9.63 3.20
CA GLY A 184 -3.06 -9.80 4.11
C GLY A 184 -4.15 -10.75 3.63
N ALA A 185 -3.89 -11.62 2.63
CA ALA A 185 -4.92 -12.57 2.12
C ALA A 185 -5.46 -13.48 3.22
N ALA A 186 -4.62 -13.88 4.18
CA ALA A 186 -5.03 -14.72 5.31
C ALA A 186 -6.01 -14.02 6.29
N HIS A 187 -6.13 -12.70 6.23
CA HIS A 187 -7.02 -11.88 7.06
C HIS A 187 -8.14 -11.21 6.26
N SER A 188 -8.22 -11.45 4.96
CA SER A 188 -9.19 -10.82 4.06
C SER A 188 -10.40 -11.71 3.82
N ALA A 189 -11.60 -11.13 3.96
CA ALA A 189 -12.84 -11.83 3.62
C ALA A 189 -13.08 -11.86 2.10
N TRP A 190 -12.52 -10.91 1.36
CA TRP A 190 -12.69 -10.74 -0.07
C TRP A 190 -11.34 -10.62 -0.79
N GLY A 191 -11.34 -10.93 -2.09
CA GLY A 191 -10.18 -10.76 -2.97
C GLY A 191 -10.57 -10.16 -4.33
N GLU A 192 -9.80 -9.16 -4.79
CA GLU A 192 -9.88 -8.68 -6.17
C GLU A 192 -8.97 -9.56 -7.05
N LEU A 193 -9.58 -10.44 -7.84
CA LEU A 193 -8.89 -11.40 -8.69
C LEU A 193 -8.87 -10.96 -10.16
N ILE A 194 -7.70 -11.00 -10.77
CA ILE A 194 -7.55 -10.93 -12.24
C ILE A 194 -7.16 -12.31 -12.77
N ALA A 195 -7.97 -12.85 -13.70
CA ALA A 195 -7.73 -14.16 -14.29
C ALA A 195 -7.88 -14.13 -15.81
N ARG A 196 -7.23 -15.07 -16.49
CA ARG A 196 -7.25 -15.21 -17.95
C ARG A 196 -8.41 -16.07 -18.38
N HIS A 197 -9.32 -15.49 -19.16
CA HIS A 197 -10.45 -16.22 -19.72
C HIS A 197 -10.22 -16.60 -21.20
N ASP A 198 -9.41 -15.85 -21.94
CA ASP A 198 -9.15 -16.10 -23.35
C ASP A 198 -7.63 -16.04 -23.66
N PRO A 199 -7.00 -17.19 -23.95
CA PRO A 199 -5.58 -17.26 -24.33
C PRO A 199 -5.33 -16.97 -25.82
N ASP A 200 -6.37 -16.91 -26.65
CA ASP A 200 -6.28 -16.80 -28.12
C ASP A 200 -6.22 -15.34 -28.61
N VAL A 201 -6.27 -14.40 -27.69
CA VAL A 201 -6.17 -12.97 -27.97
C VAL A 201 -4.87 -12.39 -27.36
N PRO A 202 -4.45 -11.16 -27.78
CA PRO A 202 -3.31 -10.47 -27.19
C PRO A 202 -3.43 -10.38 -25.65
N LYS A 203 -2.29 -10.52 -24.93
CA LYS A 203 -2.24 -10.72 -23.49
C LYS A 203 -3.07 -9.73 -22.65
N HIS A 204 -3.22 -8.50 -23.10
CA HIS A 204 -4.00 -7.45 -22.40
C HIS A 204 -5.52 -7.56 -22.60
N LYS A 205 -5.99 -8.34 -23.57
CA LYS A 205 -7.43 -8.43 -23.92
C LYS A 205 -8.12 -9.65 -23.33
N GLY A 206 -7.36 -10.70 -22.97
CA GLY A 206 -7.91 -11.99 -22.53
C GLY A 206 -8.12 -12.11 -21.01
N MET A 207 -8.27 -11.01 -20.28
CA MET A 207 -8.39 -11.02 -18.81
C MET A 207 -9.75 -10.51 -18.36
N THR A 208 -10.22 -11.06 -17.24
CA THR A 208 -11.46 -10.66 -16.56
C THR A 208 -11.17 -10.49 -15.07
N ALA A 209 -11.82 -9.50 -14.46
CA ALA A 209 -11.71 -9.19 -13.03
C ALA A 209 -12.91 -9.72 -12.25
N PHE A 210 -12.68 -10.10 -11.00
CA PHE A 210 -13.70 -10.62 -10.10
C PHE A 210 -13.48 -10.07 -8.68
N ILE A 211 -14.56 -9.93 -7.91
CA ILE A 211 -14.54 -9.78 -6.45
C ILE A 211 -15.09 -11.04 -5.85
N ILE A 212 -14.24 -11.81 -5.18
CA ILE A 212 -14.57 -13.15 -4.70
C ILE A 212 -14.42 -13.26 -3.18
N PRO A 213 -15.29 -14.05 -2.51
CA PRO A 213 -15.04 -14.47 -1.12
C PRO A 213 -13.77 -15.32 -1.06
N MET A 214 -12.98 -15.12 0.01
CA MET A 214 -11.73 -15.87 0.20
C MET A 214 -11.92 -17.24 0.86
N ASP A 215 -13.13 -17.56 1.29
CA ASP A 215 -13.53 -18.84 1.90
C ASP A 215 -14.23 -19.81 0.93
N LEU A 216 -14.25 -19.50 -0.39
CA LEU A 216 -14.82 -20.39 -1.38
C LEU A 216 -14.11 -21.75 -1.39
N PRO A 217 -14.86 -22.87 -1.55
CA PRO A 217 -14.25 -24.19 -1.71
C PRO A 217 -13.23 -24.21 -2.85
N GLY A 218 -12.04 -24.78 -2.58
CA GLY A 218 -10.94 -24.85 -3.54
C GLY A 218 -9.94 -23.71 -3.43
N ILE A 219 -10.17 -22.72 -2.58
CA ILE A 219 -9.16 -21.68 -2.24
C ILE A 219 -8.30 -22.21 -1.09
N GLU A 220 -7.00 -22.18 -1.27
CA GLU A 220 -6.01 -22.46 -0.21
C GLU A 220 -5.05 -21.29 -0.09
N ILE A 221 -4.87 -20.77 1.14
CA ILE A 221 -4.00 -19.62 1.45
C ILE A 221 -2.81 -20.12 2.26
N ARG A 222 -1.59 -19.81 1.81
CA ARG A 222 -0.34 -20.19 2.49
C ARG A 222 0.51 -18.94 2.75
N PRO A 223 0.83 -18.63 4.03
CA PRO A 223 1.69 -17.51 4.34
C PRO A 223 3.13 -17.74 3.87
N ILE A 224 3.76 -16.67 3.36
CA ILE A 224 5.16 -16.65 2.94
C ILE A 224 5.99 -16.05 4.07
N LYS A 225 6.95 -16.82 4.59
CA LYS A 225 7.87 -16.32 5.61
C LYS A 225 8.87 -15.34 4.98
N GLN A 226 8.87 -14.11 5.47
CA GLN A 226 9.75 -13.04 5.02
C GLN A 226 11.12 -13.11 5.70
N MET A 227 12.17 -12.61 5.05
CA MET A 227 13.51 -12.46 5.66
C MET A 227 13.48 -11.55 6.90
N SER A 228 12.59 -10.55 6.91
CA SER A 228 12.38 -9.64 8.04
C SER A 228 11.66 -10.28 9.25
N GLY A 229 11.21 -11.53 9.14
CA GLY A 229 10.58 -12.28 10.23
C GLY A 229 9.06 -12.36 10.17
N GLY A 230 8.39 -11.48 9.45
CA GLY A 230 6.93 -11.49 9.28
C GLY A 230 6.42 -12.50 8.26
N ALA A 231 5.09 -12.55 8.08
CA ALA A 231 4.40 -13.43 7.13
C ALA A 231 3.17 -12.77 6.49
N SER A 232 3.24 -11.45 6.27
CA SER A 232 2.11 -10.66 5.74
C SER A 232 1.77 -10.97 4.28
N PHE A 233 2.71 -11.56 3.51
CA PHE A 233 2.46 -11.99 2.13
C PHE A 233 2.02 -13.44 2.08
N ASN A 234 1.17 -13.74 1.10
CA ASN A 234 0.61 -15.08 0.94
C ASN A 234 0.70 -15.56 -0.51
N GLU A 235 0.79 -16.89 -0.66
CA GLU A 235 0.40 -17.61 -1.85
C GLU A 235 -1.08 -17.98 -1.73
N VAL A 236 -1.82 -17.89 -2.83
CA VAL A 236 -3.24 -18.28 -2.89
C VAL A 236 -3.42 -19.19 -4.07
N PHE A 237 -3.86 -20.43 -3.79
CA PHE A 237 -4.10 -21.47 -4.79
C PHE A 237 -5.60 -21.57 -5.07
N PHE A 238 -5.94 -21.79 -6.34
CA PHE A 238 -7.29 -21.98 -6.82
C PHE A 238 -7.39 -23.34 -7.53
N ASN A 239 -8.22 -24.24 -6.98
CA ASN A 239 -8.44 -25.58 -7.49
C ASN A 239 -9.94 -25.73 -7.77
N ASP A 240 -10.33 -25.60 -9.04
CA ASP A 240 -11.72 -25.68 -9.52
C ASP A 240 -12.69 -24.79 -8.72
N VAL A 241 -12.25 -23.58 -8.37
CA VAL A 241 -13.06 -22.63 -7.59
C VAL A 241 -14.19 -22.09 -8.45
N ARG A 242 -15.43 -22.33 -8.02
CA ARG A 242 -16.63 -21.85 -8.71
C ARG A 242 -17.02 -20.45 -8.26
N VAL A 243 -17.10 -19.55 -9.22
CA VAL A 243 -17.39 -18.13 -9.00
C VAL A 243 -18.58 -17.73 -9.87
N PRO A 244 -19.74 -17.35 -9.30
CA PRO A 244 -20.88 -16.83 -10.07
C PRO A 244 -20.51 -15.61 -10.93
N ASP A 245 -21.11 -15.47 -12.13
CA ASP A 245 -20.85 -14.32 -13.01
C ASP A 245 -21.26 -12.98 -12.38
N THR A 246 -22.12 -12.99 -11.36
CA THR A 246 -22.48 -11.81 -10.57
C THR A 246 -21.32 -11.24 -9.76
N MET A 247 -20.26 -12.03 -9.52
CA MET A 247 -19.03 -11.60 -8.84
C MET A 247 -18.00 -11.00 -9.81
N ARG A 248 -18.25 -10.99 -11.10
CA ARG A 248 -17.40 -10.37 -12.10
C ARG A 248 -17.41 -8.85 -11.94
N LEU A 249 -16.22 -8.25 -11.90
CA LEU A 249 -16.04 -6.82 -11.80
C LEU A 249 -15.77 -6.21 -13.19
N GLY A 250 -16.72 -5.44 -13.69
CA GLY A 250 -16.69 -4.86 -15.03
C GLY A 250 -16.98 -5.88 -16.15
N PRO A 251 -16.86 -5.48 -17.43
CA PRO A 251 -17.13 -6.36 -18.58
C PRO A 251 -16.11 -7.48 -18.75
N VAL A 252 -16.53 -8.61 -19.36
CA VAL A 252 -15.61 -9.67 -19.79
C VAL A 252 -14.58 -9.09 -20.77
N GLY A 253 -13.31 -9.41 -20.58
CA GLY A 253 -12.20 -8.92 -21.42
C GLY A 253 -11.64 -7.56 -21.00
N GLU A 254 -12.26 -6.86 -20.04
CA GLU A 254 -11.75 -5.57 -19.53
C GLU A 254 -10.95 -5.71 -18.22
N GLY A 255 -10.59 -6.92 -17.79
CA GLY A 255 -9.83 -7.14 -16.55
C GLY A 255 -8.51 -6.37 -16.49
N TRP A 256 -7.85 -6.15 -17.63
CA TRP A 256 -6.64 -5.31 -17.69
C TRP A 256 -6.92 -3.86 -17.33
N LYS A 257 -8.03 -3.30 -17.80
CA LYS A 257 -8.44 -1.92 -17.49
C LYS A 257 -8.79 -1.77 -16.00
N VAL A 258 -9.46 -2.75 -15.42
CA VAL A 258 -9.75 -2.81 -13.98
C VAL A 258 -8.43 -2.84 -13.20
N ALA A 259 -7.53 -3.77 -13.52
CA ALA A 259 -6.22 -3.88 -12.87
C ALA A 259 -5.40 -2.58 -12.94
N LEU A 260 -5.32 -1.94 -14.12
CA LEU A 260 -4.61 -0.67 -14.28
C LEU A 260 -5.23 0.46 -13.45
N THR A 261 -6.54 0.44 -13.24
CA THR A 261 -7.24 1.44 -12.41
C THR A 261 -6.89 1.23 -10.93
N THR A 262 -6.95 -0.01 -10.44
CA THR A 262 -6.53 -0.36 -9.07
C THR A 262 -5.08 0.03 -8.83
N LEU A 263 -4.15 -0.32 -9.74
CA LEU A 263 -2.75 0.09 -9.67
C LEU A 263 -2.54 1.61 -9.86
N GLY A 264 -3.49 2.29 -10.49
CA GLY A 264 -3.50 3.75 -10.60
C GLY A 264 -3.72 4.43 -9.25
N PHE A 265 -4.65 3.92 -8.45
CA PHE A 265 -4.89 4.40 -7.08
C PHE A 265 -3.68 4.19 -6.16
N GLU A 266 -2.91 3.11 -6.34
CA GLU A 266 -1.68 2.85 -5.57
C GLU A 266 -0.65 3.98 -5.74
N ARG A 267 -0.63 4.64 -6.90
CA ARG A 267 0.28 5.77 -7.21
C ARG A 267 -0.23 7.11 -6.71
N ASP A 268 -1.50 7.19 -6.32
CA ASP A 268 -2.07 8.40 -5.74
C ASP A 268 -1.78 8.46 -4.23
N HIS A 269 -0.58 8.90 -3.89
CA HIS A 269 -0.14 9.12 -2.51
C HIS A 269 -0.86 10.28 -1.79
N SER A 270 -1.96 10.78 -2.34
CA SER A 270 -2.79 11.82 -1.72
C SER A 270 -3.79 11.28 -0.70
N SER A 271 -3.92 9.95 -0.58
CA SER A 271 -4.79 9.33 0.42
C SER A 271 -4.25 9.61 1.84
N PRO A 272 -5.08 10.14 2.75
CA PRO A 272 -4.70 10.36 4.15
C PRO A 272 -4.38 9.06 4.91
N SER A 273 -4.82 7.91 4.38
CA SER A 273 -4.56 6.57 4.93
C SER A 273 -3.15 6.05 4.69
N GLY A 274 -2.31 6.79 3.97
CA GLY A 274 -0.89 6.50 3.86
C GLY A 274 -0.23 6.68 5.21
N GLY A 275 -0.26 5.64 6.05
CA GLY A 275 0.58 5.56 7.23
C GLY A 275 2.01 5.95 6.84
N SER A 276 2.70 6.65 7.72
CA SER A 276 4.12 6.98 7.52
C SER A 276 4.82 5.71 7.03
N ARG A 277 5.25 5.72 5.76
CA ARG A 277 6.03 4.60 5.24
C ARG A 277 7.22 4.46 6.16
N SER A 278 7.26 3.34 6.87
CA SER A 278 8.34 2.99 7.80
C SER A 278 9.68 2.91 7.05
N GLY A 279 10.72 2.58 7.70
CA GLY A 279 12.04 2.42 7.08
C GLY A 279 13.08 3.41 7.61
N GLY A 280 12.74 4.13 8.65
CA GLY A 280 13.64 5.07 9.31
C GLY A 280 13.74 6.44 8.63
N SER A 281 14.34 7.38 9.33
CA SER A 281 14.53 8.76 8.90
C SER A 281 16.00 9.17 8.98
N TYR A 282 16.38 10.23 8.27
CA TYR A 282 17.71 10.83 8.41
C TYR A 282 18.02 11.24 9.86
N LYS A 283 17.01 11.74 10.60
CA LYS A 283 17.15 12.08 12.02
C LYS A 283 17.59 10.88 12.86
N GLN A 284 16.95 9.72 12.67
CA GLN A 284 17.25 8.49 13.37
C GLN A 284 18.62 7.94 12.99
N LEU A 285 18.96 7.98 11.69
CA LEU A 285 20.29 7.60 11.19
C LEU A 285 21.40 8.45 11.85
N LEU A 286 21.22 9.76 11.88
CA LEU A 286 22.17 10.69 12.51
C LEU A 286 22.26 10.47 14.02
N ALA A 287 21.15 10.21 14.70
CA ALA A 287 21.13 9.89 16.13
C ALA A 287 21.92 8.62 16.44
N THR A 288 21.73 7.56 15.60
CA THR A 288 22.49 6.32 15.72
C THR A 288 24.00 6.57 15.55
N ALA A 289 24.42 7.33 14.55
CA ALA A 289 25.82 7.66 14.35
C ALA A 289 26.43 8.45 15.51
N LYS A 290 25.68 9.39 16.07
CA LYS A 290 26.09 10.19 17.25
C LYS A 290 26.26 9.31 18.50
N ALA A 291 25.25 8.48 18.81
CA ALA A 291 25.26 7.62 20.00
C ALA A 291 26.44 6.64 19.97
N LEU A 292 26.84 6.17 18.77
CA LEU A 292 27.96 5.26 18.60
C LEU A 292 29.32 5.98 18.40
N GLY A 293 29.36 7.30 18.50
CA GLY A 293 30.61 8.09 18.32
C GLY A 293 31.21 7.97 16.93
N ARG A 294 30.39 7.71 15.89
CA ARG A 294 30.88 7.45 14.51
C ARG A 294 30.80 8.68 13.60
N THR A 295 30.43 9.84 14.12
CA THR A 295 30.27 11.06 13.31
C THR A 295 31.58 11.65 12.74
N ASP A 296 32.71 11.31 13.34
CA ASP A 296 34.03 11.78 12.89
C ASP A 296 34.70 10.83 11.88
N ASP A 297 34.12 9.64 11.67
CA ASP A 297 34.56 8.70 10.63
C ASP A 297 34.26 9.31 9.25
N PRO A 298 35.27 9.51 8.36
CA PRO A 298 35.05 10.14 7.06
C PRO A 298 34.08 9.41 6.16
N GLN A 299 34.05 8.08 6.21
CA GLN A 299 33.13 7.26 5.43
C GLN A 299 31.69 7.43 5.93
N VAL A 300 31.47 7.36 7.24
CA VAL A 300 30.16 7.59 7.86
C VAL A 300 29.67 9.00 7.55
N ARG A 301 30.53 10.02 7.66
CA ARG A 301 30.18 11.40 7.29
C ARG A 301 29.75 11.52 5.84
N SER A 302 30.44 10.87 4.92
CA SER A 302 30.04 10.86 3.49
C SER A 302 28.63 10.31 3.31
N HIS A 303 28.31 9.15 3.92
CA HIS A 303 26.99 8.57 3.87
C HIS A 303 25.90 9.44 4.51
N LEU A 304 26.22 10.09 5.65
CA LEU A 304 25.29 11.02 6.31
C LEU A 304 24.97 12.22 5.42
N VAL A 305 26.00 12.80 4.76
CA VAL A 305 25.82 13.93 3.83
C VAL A 305 25.02 13.49 2.61
N GLU A 306 25.32 12.34 2.04
CA GLU A 306 24.58 11.79 0.90
C GLU A 306 23.10 11.58 1.24
N MET A 307 22.80 11.01 2.42
CA MET A 307 21.42 10.84 2.88
C MET A 307 20.72 12.17 3.15
N TYR A 308 21.42 13.16 3.71
CA TYR A 308 20.87 14.50 3.91
C TYR A 308 20.46 15.13 2.56
N ILE A 309 21.36 15.11 1.58
CA ILE A 309 21.08 15.62 0.24
C ILE A 309 19.88 14.87 -0.36
N HIS A 310 19.86 13.54 -0.26
CA HIS A 310 18.77 12.73 -0.77
C HIS A 310 17.42 13.09 -0.16
N THR A 311 17.35 13.22 1.16
CA THR A 311 16.12 13.63 1.87
C THR A 311 15.65 15.02 1.44
N ARG A 312 16.58 15.95 1.17
CA ARG A 312 16.22 17.29 0.66
C ARG A 312 15.65 17.22 -0.75
N VAL A 313 16.26 16.42 -1.63
CA VAL A 313 15.79 16.19 -3.01
C VAL A 313 14.41 15.52 -3.01
N GLU A 314 14.20 14.50 -2.20
CA GLU A 314 12.89 13.86 -2.01
C GLU A 314 11.81 14.88 -1.60
N GLY A 315 12.14 15.77 -0.65
CA GLY A 315 11.24 16.85 -0.24
C GLY A 315 10.86 17.77 -1.41
N PHE A 316 11.79 18.08 -2.33
CA PHE A 316 11.50 18.90 -3.52
C PHE A 316 10.64 18.14 -4.55
N VAL A 317 10.90 16.85 -4.78
CA VAL A 317 10.09 16.01 -5.67
C VAL A 317 8.65 15.92 -5.16
N ASN A 318 8.47 15.67 -3.86
CA ASN A 318 7.14 15.58 -3.24
C ASN A 318 6.40 16.94 -3.29
N ARG A 319 7.11 18.07 -3.07
CA ARG A 319 6.52 19.40 -3.20
C ARG A 319 6.07 19.68 -4.62
N ARG A 320 6.91 19.39 -5.63
CA ARG A 320 6.53 19.54 -7.04
C ARG A 320 5.28 18.74 -7.38
N ALA A 321 5.20 17.48 -6.94
CA ALA A 321 4.02 16.64 -7.15
C ALA A 321 2.77 17.23 -6.46
N ALA A 322 2.92 17.78 -5.25
CA ALA A 322 1.83 18.45 -4.56
C ALA A 322 1.36 19.73 -5.27
N ASP A 323 2.28 20.52 -5.81
CA ASP A 323 1.97 21.76 -6.52
C ASP A 323 1.28 21.49 -7.87
N LEU A 324 1.70 20.45 -8.60
CA LEU A 324 1.00 19.99 -9.81
C LEU A 324 -0.45 19.59 -9.50
N ARG A 325 -0.69 18.85 -8.40
CA ARG A 325 -2.06 18.49 -7.99
C ARG A 325 -2.90 19.71 -7.61
N LYS A 326 -2.30 20.72 -6.96
CA LYS A 326 -3.01 21.98 -6.63
C LYS A 326 -3.43 22.75 -7.87
N SER A 327 -2.65 22.70 -8.96
CA SER A 327 -3.00 23.34 -10.24
C SER A 327 -4.07 22.56 -11.04
N GLY A 328 -4.63 21.49 -10.48
CA GLY A 328 -5.68 20.69 -11.12
C GLY A 328 -5.16 19.58 -12.04
N ALA A 329 -3.85 19.34 -12.08
CA ALA A 329 -3.29 18.21 -12.83
C ALA A 329 -3.75 16.88 -12.23
N THR A 330 -4.22 15.97 -13.09
CA THR A 330 -4.54 14.60 -12.70
C THR A 330 -3.23 13.88 -12.33
N PRO A 331 -3.21 13.07 -11.25
CA PRO A 331 -2.06 12.22 -10.96
C PRO A 331 -1.68 11.40 -12.19
N GLY A 332 -0.42 11.46 -12.56
CA GLY A 332 0.11 10.89 -13.79
C GLY A 332 1.37 10.05 -13.56
N PRO A 333 2.11 9.78 -14.64
CA PRO A 333 3.34 8.99 -14.59
C PRO A 333 4.43 9.62 -13.71
N GLU A 334 4.31 10.90 -13.33
CA GLU A 334 5.21 11.60 -12.41
C GLU A 334 5.23 10.96 -11.02
N GLY A 335 4.19 10.23 -10.61
CA GLY A 335 4.18 9.43 -9.38
C GLY A 335 5.33 8.42 -9.31
N SER A 336 5.78 7.93 -10.47
CA SER A 336 6.94 7.04 -10.59
C SER A 336 8.25 7.68 -10.09
N LEU A 337 8.41 9.01 -10.22
CA LEU A 337 9.57 9.73 -9.68
C LEU A 337 9.62 9.64 -8.14
N GLY A 338 8.48 9.85 -7.49
CA GLY A 338 8.39 9.74 -6.03
C GLY A 338 8.74 8.33 -5.54
N LYS A 339 8.26 7.31 -6.23
CA LYS A 339 8.56 5.91 -5.90
C LYS A 339 10.06 5.60 -6.04
N ILE A 340 10.70 5.97 -7.14
CA ILE A 340 12.14 5.77 -7.36
C ILE A 340 12.98 6.51 -6.32
N VAL A 341 12.67 7.79 -6.05
CA VAL A 341 13.42 8.56 -5.04
C VAL A 341 13.29 7.91 -3.67
N TRP A 342 12.11 7.49 -3.28
CA TRP A 342 11.89 6.81 -2.01
C TRP A 342 12.64 5.47 -1.89
N THR A 343 12.56 4.58 -2.89
CA THR A 343 13.23 3.28 -2.85
C THR A 343 14.76 3.40 -2.92
N GLU A 344 15.27 4.39 -3.65
CA GLU A 344 16.69 4.72 -3.66
C GLU A 344 17.15 5.28 -2.30
N GLY A 345 16.29 6.05 -1.61
CA GLY A 345 16.51 6.50 -0.23
C GLY A 345 16.66 5.34 0.73
N MET A 346 15.79 4.32 0.63
CA MET A 346 15.91 3.10 1.44
C MET A 346 17.23 2.35 1.20
N ARG A 347 17.66 2.23 -0.04
CA ARG A 347 18.94 1.61 -0.38
C ARG A 347 20.13 2.38 0.22
N LYS A 348 20.13 3.70 0.10
CA LYS A 348 21.16 4.57 0.69
C LYS A 348 21.15 4.49 2.21
N MET A 349 19.97 4.46 2.82
CA MET A 349 19.80 4.29 4.26
C MET A 349 20.40 2.95 4.72
N SER A 350 20.10 1.84 4.03
CA SER A 350 20.68 0.52 4.31
C SER A 350 22.20 0.54 4.22
N THR A 351 22.77 1.20 3.21
CA THR A 351 24.23 1.34 3.05
C THR A 351 24.85 2.14 4.20
N ALA A 352 24.24 3.28 4.53
CA ALA A 352 24.73 4.16 5.59
C ALA A 352 24.70 3.48 6.96
N ILE A 353 23.58 2.81 7.29
CA ILE A 353 23.45 2.14 8.59
C ILE A 353 24.37 0.93 8.72
N SER A 354 24.62 0.21 7.62
CA SER A 354 25.60 -0.87 7.60
C SER A 354 27.02 -0.36 7.88
N ALA A 355 27.40 0.80 7.36
CA ALA A 355 28.68 1.44 7.65
C ALA A 355 28.76 1.94 9.11
N ILE A 356 27.67 2.40 9.68
CA ILE A 356 27.61 2.91 11.06
C ILE A 356 27.69 1.77 12.08
N LEU A 357 26.86 0.74 11.90
CA LEU A 357 26.72 -0.36 12.86
C LEU A 357 27.78 -1.45 12.67
N GLY A 358 28.24 -1.69 11.42
CA GLY A 358 29.15 -2.79 11.13
C GLY A 358 28.61 -4.13 11.64
N PRO A 359 29.41 -4.93 12.39
CA PRO A 359 28.95 -6.22 12.94
C PRO A 359 27.76 -6.14 13.89
N LYS A 360 27.49 -5.01 14.52
CA LYS A 360 26.35 -4.80 15.41
C LYS A 360 25.00 -4.85 14.69
N LEU A 361 24.99 -4.78 13.36
CA LEU A 361 23.79 -4.92 12.56
C LEU A 361 23.24 -6.36 12.53
N ILE A 362 24.11 -7.36 12.79
CA ILE A 362 23.80 -8.79 12.59
C ILE A 362 23.10 -9.40 13.80
N ALA A 363 23.36 -8.87 15.01
CA ALA A 363 22.86 -9.45 16.25
C ALA A 363 22.34 -8.36 17.17
N ASP A 364 21.24 -8.66 17.85
CA ASP A 364 20.76 -7.85 18.98
C ASP A 364 21.66 -8.11 20.18
N THR A 365 22.49 -7.12 20.51
CA THR A 365 23.37 -7.15 21.66
C THR A 365 22.79 -6.45 22.88
N GLY A 366 21.56 -5.95 22.80
CA GLY A 366 20.94 -5.10 23.82
C GLY A 366 21.52 -3.69 23.90
N GLU A 367 22.51 -3.36 23.05
CA GLU A 367 23.06 -2.00 22.97
C GLU A 367 22.12 -1.06 22.22
N TRP A 368 22.21 0.22 22.54
CA TRP A 368 21.40 1.26 21.91
C TRP A 368 21.45 1.21 20.36
N GLY A 369 20.28 1.20 19.74
CA GLY A 369 20.12 1.27 18.30
C GLY A 369 20.57 0.02 17.51
N THR A 370 21.12 -1.00 18.15
CA THR A 370 21.39 -2.29 17.52
C THR A 370 20.07 -2.97 17.19
N TYR A 371 19.97 -3.91 16.33
CA TYR A 371 18.77 -4.63 15.89
C TYR A 371 17.64 -3.78 15.28
N ALA A 372 17.30 -2.61 15.81
CA ALA A 372 16.26 -1.73 15.25
C ALA A 372 16.37 -1.50 13.73
N TRP A 373 17.60 -1.56 13.21
CA TRP A 373 17.91 -1.36 11.80
C TRP A 373 18.02 -2.66 10.99
N GLY A 374 18.13 -3.82 11.64
CA GLY A 374 18.20 -5.11 10.95
C GLY A 374 16.97 -5.36 10.08
N GLU A 375 15.79 -5.10 10.61
CA GLU A 375 14.52 -5.22 9.89
C GLU A 375 14.43 -4.26 8.70
N HIS A 376 14.97 -3.03 8.83
CA HIS A 376 15.06 -2.10 7.70
C HIS A 376 15.91 -2.68 6.56
N VAL A 377 17.11 -3.17 6.88
CA VAL A 377 18.05 -3.67 5.86
C VAL A 377 17.48 -4.91 5.16
N LEU A 378 16.78 -5.79 5.90
CA LEU A 378 16.15 -6.99 5.36
C LEU A 378 14.88 -6.68 4.55
N GLY A 379 14.11 -5.66 4.93
CA GLY A 379 12.85 -5.30 4.29
C GLY A 379 13.00 -4.33 3.10
N ALA A 380 13.97 -3.43 3.13
CA ALA A 380 14.13 -2.37 2.12
C ALA A 380 14.18 -2.88 0.65
N PRO A 381 14.80 -4.03 0.31
CA PRO A 381 14.76 -4.56 -1.05
C PRO A 381 13.36 -4.87 -1.56
N GLY A 382 12.43 -5.23 -0.69
CA GLY A 382 11.05 -5.59 -1.07
C GLY A 382 10.32 -4.46 -1.79
N TYR A 383 10.43 -3.22 -1.33
CA TYR A 383 9.79 -2.09 -1.99
C TYR A 383 10.45 -1.64 -3.30
N ARG A 384 11.67 -2.08 -3.58
CA ARG A 384 12.27 -1.88 -4.91
C ARG A 384 11.62 -2.77 -5.97
N ILE A 385 10.88 -3.78 -5.54
CA ILE A 385 10.16 -4.76 -6.37
C ILE A 385 8.66 -4.48 -6.34
N ALA A 386 8.07 -4.34 -5.15
CA ALA A 386 6.64 -4.12 -4.93
C ALA A 386 6.16 -2.78 -5.51
N GLY A 387 4.89 -2.70 -5.89
CA GLY A 387 4.31 -1.48 -6.46
C GLY A 387 4.91 -1.08 -7.82
N GLY A 388 5.34 -2.06 -8.61
CA GLY A 388 6.13 -1.89 -9.83
C GLY A 388 7.62 -1.73 -9.53
N SER A 389 8.46 -2.61 -10.07
CA SER A 389 9.90 -2.61 -9.82
C SER A 389 10.55 -1.28 -10.22
N ASP A 390 11.73 -1.00 -9.66
CA ASP A 390 12.51 0.20 -10.01
C ASP A 390 12.72 0.30 -11.54
N GLU A 391 12.89 -0.84 -12.23
CA GLU A 391 13.05 -0.92 -13.69
C GLU A 391 11.77 -0.51 -14.42
N VAL A 392 10.61 -1.04 -14.00
CA VAL A 392 9.30 -0.65 -14.54
C VAL A 392 9.05 0.84 -14.34
N GLN A 393 9.38 1.38 -13.15
CA GLN A 393 9.21 2.80 -12.88
C GLN A 393 10.11 3.67 -13.76
N ARG A 394 11.37 3.24 -14.02
CA ARG A 394 12.28 3.94 -14.94
C ARG A 394 11.75 3.94 -16.37
N ASN A 395 11.19 2.82 -16.85
CA ASN A 395 10.57 2.77 -18.18
C ASN A 395 9.37 3.73 -18.26
N ILE A 396 8.51 3.77 -17.24
CA ILE A 396 7.39 4.72 -17.19
C ILE A 396 7.90 6.17 -17.23
N ILE A 397 8.94 6.50 -16.48
CA ILE A 397 9.55 7.84 -16.50
C ILE A 397 10.13 8.14 -17.89
N ALA A 398 10.90 7.22 -18.46
CA ALA A 398 11.52 7.39 -19.77
C ALA A 398 10.48 7.66 -20.87
N GLU A 399 9.48 6.78 -20.97
CA GLU A 399 8.50 6.84 -22.06
C GLU A 399 7.44 7.92 -21.87
N ARG A 400 6.89 8.06 -20.63
CA ARG A 400 5.70 8.89 -20.39
C ARG A 400 5.99 10.25 -19.78
N VAL A 401 7.12 10.44 -19.10
CA VAL A 401 7.52 11.74 -18.53
C VAL A 401 8.52 12.44 -19.43
N LEU A 402 9.53 11.71 -19.94
CA LEU A 402 10.58 12.27 -20.80
C LEU A 402 10.26 12.18 -22.30
N GLY A 403 9.25 11.39 -22.71
CA GLY A 403 8.87 11.22 -24.11
C GLY A 403 9.90 10.44 -24.93
N LEU A 404 10.73 9.60 -24.29
CA LEU A 404 11.67 8.75 -25.00
C LEU A 404 10.93 7.62 -25.74
N PRO A 405 11.54 7.04 -26.80
CA PRO A 405 10.96 5.91 -27.50
C PRO A 405 10.75 4.72 -26.56
N GLY A 406 9.60 4.04 -26.70
CA GLY A 406 9.33 2.80 -25.98
C GLY A 406 10.25 1.67 -26.45
N GLU A 407 10.39 0.66 -25.56
CA GLU A 407 11.12 -0.57 -25.90
C GLU A 407 10.51 -1.28 -27.13
N PRO A 408 11.34 -1.81 -28.03
CA PRO A 408 10.85 -2.64 -29.11
C PRO A 408 10.09 -3.86 -28.58
N ARG A 409 8.86 -4.05 -29.05
CA ARG A 409 8.00 -5.14 -28.61
C ARG A 409 7.59 -6.03 -29.77
N ASN A 410 7.85 -7.33 -29.62
CA ASN A 410 7.45 -8.37 -30.59
C ASN A 410 6.21 -9.18 -30.14
N ASP A 411 5.66 -8.87 -28.96
CA ASP A 411 4.55 -9.59 -28.31
C ASP A 411 3.20 -8.85 -28.34
N LYS A 412 3.14 -7.62 -28.90
CA LYS A 412 2.00 -6.72 -28.75
C LYS A 412 0.71 -7.24 -29.39
N ASP A 413 0.83 -7.85 -30.56
CA ASP A 413 -0.32 -8.32 -31.35
C ASP A 413 -0.35 -9.86 -31.46
N VAL A 414 0.48 -10.55 -30.67
CA VAL A 414 0.54 -12.03 -30.61
C VAL A 414 -0.47 -12.54 -29.58
N ALA A 415 -1.16 -13.63 -29.91
CA ALA A 415 -2.03 -14.31 -28.94
C ALA A 415 -1.22 -14.75 -27.72
N TRP A 416 -1.78 -14.60 -26.52
CA TRP A 416 -1.05 -14.88 -25.28
C TRP A 416 -0.45 -16.30 -25.25
N LYS A 417 -1.18 -17.31 -25.78
CA LYS A 417 -0.71 -18.70 -25.83
C LYS A 417 0.55 -18.90 -26.68
N ASP A 418 0.77 -18.03 -27.66
CA ASP A 418 1.86 -18.12 -28.65
C ASP A 418 3.08 -17.24 -28.27
N ILE A 419 2.99 -16.50 -27.16
CA ILE A 419 4.11 -15.71 -26.63
C ILE A 419 5.12 -16.69 -26.01
N PRO A 420 6.43 -16.62 -26.37
CA PRO A 420 7.47 -17.43 -25.73
C PRO A 420 7.50 -17.19 -24.20
N LYS A 421 7.57 -18.28 -23.44
CA LYS A 421 7.60 -18.26 -21.97
C LYS A 421 9.02 -18.43 -21.44
#